data_1e8ed69109a76fc40a2c258ede98a2da
#
_entry.id   1e8ed69109a76fc40a2c258ede98a2da
#
_cell.length_a   1.000
_cell.length_b   1.000
_cell.length_c   1.000
_cell.angle_alpha   90.00
_cell.angle_beta   90.00
_cell.angle_gamma   90.00
#
_symmetry.space_group_name_H-M   'P 1'
#
loop_
_entity.id
_entity.type
_entity.pdbx_description
1 polymer ?
#
loop_
_entity_poly.entity_id
_entity_poly.type
_entity_poly.pdbx_seq_one_letter_code
_entity_poly.pdbx_strand_id
1 'polypeptide(L)'
;MNNTVKKKLFFSMTLDFLETYIPQDSPSLKTVKTYRDGLSIFRRYVSDEKGISMKRFLFEDCTFDFLLDYRNWLLDYKKHTRSTVNNRLAAIKSYVRYASSRDVSLQQVYLSITDVPFLRVEKKMRPIIEERSTLKAFLDAPPNTRTGCRDTMMLSVLFDTMIRADELINIQLKDVNLKVAAPYILIKGKGNKE
;
A
#
# COMPACT_ATOMS: atom_id res chain seq x y z
N MET A 1 -10.96 37.77 23.71
CA MET A 1 -11.32 37.27 22.36
C MET A 1 -11.38 35.76 22.43
N ASN A 2 -12.58 35.18 22.53
CA ASN A 2 -12.74 33.71 22.54
C ASN A 2 -12.49 33.17 21.14
N ASN A 3 -11.29 32.68 20.91
CA ASN A 3 -10.98 31.90 19.70
C ASN A 3 -11.65 30.52 19.83
N THR A 4 -12.91 30.44 19.45
CA THR A 4 -13.60 29.15 19.38
C THR A 4 -12.96 28.35 18.23
N VAL A 5 -12.00 27.49 18.58
CA VAL A 5 -11.38 26.57 17.62
C VAL A 5 -12.51 25.76 16.98
N LYS A 6 -12.76 25.98 15.70
CA LYS A 6 -13.80 25.24 14.96
C LYS A 6 -13.37 23.77 14.92
N LYS A 7 -14.05 22.95 15.70
CA LYS A 7 -13.86 21.49 15.70
C LYS A 7 -14.10 20.94 14.29
N LYS A 8 -13.14 20.16 13.78
CA LYS A 8 -13.20 19.62 12.40
C LYS A 8 -13.58 18.14 12.40
N LEU A 9 -14.48 17.78 11.51
CA LEU A 9 -14.83 16.38 11.27
C LEU A 9 -13.62 15.61 10.73
N PHE A 10 -13.36 14.45 11.30
CA PHE A 10 -12.19 13.63 10.95
C PHE A 10 -12.11 13.34 9.44
N PHE A 11 -13.22 12.98 8.79
CA PHE A 11 -13.21 12.58 7.38
C PHE A 11 -13.39 13.76 6.39
N SER A 12 -13.40 15.01 6.85
CA SER A 12 -13.67 16.18 6.00
C SER A 12 -12.64 16.42 4.90
N MET A 13 -11.38 15.99 5.10
CA MET A 13 -10.29 16.19 4.15
C MET A 13 -9.94 14.93 3.34
N THR A 14 -10.77 13.86 3.42
CA THR A 14 -10.46 12.55 2.82
C THR A 14 -10.35 12.62 1.30
N LEU A 15 -11.25 13.35 0.63
CA LEU A 15 -11.22 13.47 -0.84
C LEU A 15 -9.97 14.19 -1.31
N ASP A 16 -9.65 15.34 -0.73
CA ASP A 16 -8.45 16.09 -1.10
C ASP A 16 -7.16 15.29 -0.84
N PHE A 17 -7.11 14.56 0.27
CA PHE A 17 -6.00 13.64 0.55
C PHE A 17 -5.83 12.57 -0.52
N LEU A 18 -6.92 11.89 -0.92
CA LEU A 18 -6.87 10.75 -1.84
C LEU A 18 -6.76 11.16 -3.31
N GLU A 19 -7.33 12.30 -3.71
CA GLU A 19 -7.44 12.70 -5.10
C GLU A 19 -6.40 13.75 -5.50
N THR A 20 -5.89 14.51 -4.54
CA THR A 20 -4.91 15.57 -4.79
C THR A 20 -3.55 15.23 -4.18
N TYR A 21 -3.48 15.03 -2.86
CA TYR A 21 -2.20 14.90 -2.16
C TYR A 21 -1.46 13.60 -2.48
N ILE A 22 -2.11 12.44 -2.35
CA ILE A 22 -1.46 11.15 -2.61
C ILE A 22 -0.99 11.00 -4.07
N PRO A 23 -1.77 11.38 -5.10
CA PRO A 23 -1.29 11.30 -6.49
C PRO A 23 -0.08 12.21 -6.79
N GLN A 24 0.06 13.35 -6.12
CA GLN A 24 1.22 14.23 -6.27
C GLN A 24 2.50 13.61 -5.68
N ASP A 25 2.38 12.96 -4.52
CA ASP A 25 3.50 12.29 -3.84
C ASP A 25 3.85 10.93 -4.47
N SER A 26 2.81 10.19 -4.89
CA SER A 26 2.95 8.87 -5.51
C SER A 26 1.87 8.65 -6.57
N PRO A 27 2.21 8.77 -7.88
CA PRO A 27 1.24 8.67 -8.97
C PRO A 27 0.66 7.27 -9.18
N SER A 28 1.02 6.29 -8.35
CA SER A 28 0.53 4.92 -8.45
C SER A 28 -0.92 4.79 -7.96
N LEU A 29 -1.82 4.37 -8.85
CA LEU A 29 -3.22 4.04 -8.52
C LEU A 29 -3.32 2.99 -7.40
N LYS A 30 -2.36 2.07 -7.32
CA LYS A 30 -2.27 1.03 -6.27
C LYS A 30 -2.03 1.66 -4.90
N THR A 31 -1.23 2.72 -4.84
CA THR A 31 -1.00 3.49 -3.61
C THR A 31 -2.28 4.18 -3.16
N VAL A 32 -2.96 4.91 -4.04
CA VAL A 32 -4.24 5.58 -3.75
C VAL A 32 -5.28 4.56 -3.24
N LYS A 33 -5.39 3.41 -3.91
CA LYS A 33 -6.29 2.32 -3.49
C LYS A 33 -5.96 1.84 -2.07
N THR A 34 -4.68 1.64 -1.76
CA THR A 34 -4.25 1.18 -0.42
C THR A 34 -4.67 2.16 0.69
N TYR A 35 -4.49 3.46 0.47
CA TYR A 35 -4.91 4.50 1.41
C TYR A 35 -6.44 4.58 1.53
N ARG A 36 -7.15 4.52 0.41
CA ARG A 36 -8.63 4.49 0.37
C ARG A 36 -9.18 3.31 1.17
N ASP A 37 -8.63 2.12 0.95
CA ASP A 37 -9.05 0.91 1.68
C ASP A 37 -8.75 1.04 3.19
N GLY A 38 -7.60 1.64 3.55
CA GLY A 38 -7.24 1.91 4.95
C GLY A 38 -8.25 2.81 5.64
N LEU A 39 -8.58 3.95 5.03
CA LEU A 39 -9.56 4.90 5.54
C LEU A 39 -10.98 4.33 5.56
N SER A 40 -11.35 3.51 4.57
CA SER A 40 -12.67 2.86 4.52
C SER A 40 -12.87 1.87 5.66
N ILE A 41 -11.84 1.08 6.01
CA ILE A 41 -11.91 0.15 7.15
C ILE A 41 -11.96 0.93 8.47
N PHE A 42 -11.21 2.00 8.61
CA PHE A 42 -11.26 2.86 9.79
C PHE A 42 -12.64 3.50 9.95
N ARG A 43 -13.23 3.96 8.86
CA ARG A 43 -14.61 4.50 8.85
C ARG A 43 -15.62 3.47 9.37
N ARG A 44 -15.51 2.20 8.93
CA ARG A 44 -16.37 1.12 9.44
C ARG A 44 -16.15 0.86 10.92
N TYR A 45 -14.91 0.89 11.39
CA TYR A 45 -14.61 0.75 12.81
C TYR A 45 -15.29 1.85 13.63
N VAL A 46 -15.19 3.10 13.19
CA VAL A 46 -15.84 4.25 13.87
C VAL A 46 -17.37 4.11 13.88
N SER A 47 -18.00 3.74 12.74
CA SER A 47 -19.45 3.63 12.63
C SER A 47 -20.02 2.37 13.27
N ASP A 48 -19.45 1.21 12.94
CA ASP A 48 -20.09 -0.08 13.21
C ASP A 48 -19.67 -0.64 14.58
N GLU A 49 -18.40 -0.47 14.95
CA GLU A 49 -17.88 -1.00 16.23
C GLU A 49 -18.00 0.02 17.37
N LYS A 50 -17.72 1.29 17.11
CA LYS A 50 -17.81 2.34 18.13
C LYS A 50 -19.18 3.05 18.16
N GLY A 51 -20.05 2.80 17.17
CA GLY A 51 -21.38 3.42 17.08
C GLY A 51 -21.37 4.94 16.88
N ILE A 52 -20.24 5.50 16.44
CA ILE A 52 -20.08 6.95 16.30
C ILE A 52 -20.47 7.39 14.89
N SER A 53 -21.43 8.31 14.79
CA SER A 53 -21.81 8.88 13.49
C SER A 53 -20.65 9.65 12.86
N MET A 54 -20.44 9.47 11.54
CA MET A 54 -19.42 10.19 10.76
C MET A 54 -19.57 11.72 10.83
N LYS A 55 -20.77 12.22 11.09
CA LYS A 55 -21.06 13.65 11.28
C LYS A 55 -20.69 14.19 12.66
N ARG A 56 -20.22 13.32 13.56
CA ARG A 56 -19.84 13.69 14.93
C ARG A 56 -18.38 13.34 15.26
N PHE A 57 -17.75 12.41 14.53
CA PHE A 57 -16.39 12.00 14.78
C PHE A 57 -15.41 13.09 14.35
N LEU A 58 -14.74 13.69 15.29
CA LEU A 58 -13.79 14.79 15.13
C LEU A 58 -12.35 14.30 15.09
N PHE A 59 -11.41 15.15 14.65
CA PHE A 59 -9.99 14.82 14.73
C PHE A 59 -9.52 14.57 16.17
N GLU A 60 -10.03 15.36 17.12
CA GLU A 60 -9.70 15.23 18.54
C GLU A 60 -10.17 13.92 19.17
N ASP A 61 -11.21 13.28 18.60
CA ASP A 61 -11.69 11.97 19.06
C ASP A 61 -10.72 10.83 18.65
N CYS A 62 -9.87 11.06 17.65
CA CYS A 62 -8.84 10.11 17.23
C CYS A 62 -7.61 10.21 18.13
N THR A 63 -7.76 9.82 19.39
CA THR A 63 -6.69 9.81 20.39
C THR A 63 -5.72 8.64 20.19
N PHE A 64 -4.62 8.64 20.97
CA PHE A 64 -3.70 7.50 21.06
C PHE A 64 -4.45 6.20 21.39
N ASP A 65 -5.27 6.22 22.44
CA ASP A 65 -6.00 5.03 22.90
C ASP A 65 -7.02 4.57 21.86
N PHE A 66 -7.73 5.49 21.20
CA PHE A 66 -8.68 5.15 20.15
C PHE A 66 -7.99 4.44 18.97
N LEU A 67 -6.82 4.92 18.57
CA LEU A 67 -6.08 4.31 17.47
C LEU A 67 -5.40 3.00 17.91
N LEU A 68 -5.02 2.87 19.17
CA LEU A 68 -4.50 1.62 19.76
C LEU A 68 -5.60 0.55 19.79
N ASP A 69 -6.80 0.91 20.21
CA ASP A 69 -7.99 0.03 20.16
C ASP A 69 -8.29 -0.45 18.74
N TYR A 70 -8.25 0.48 17.76
CA TYR A 70 -8.41 0.12 16.36
C TYR A 70 -7.38 -0.89 15.88
N ARG A 71 -6.11 -0.71 16.25
CA ARG A 71 -5.03 -1.65 15.94
C ARG A 71 -5.32 -3.03 16.49
N ASN A 72 -5.73 -3.11 17.74
CA ASN A 72 -6.04 -4.36 18.43
C ASN A 72 -7.28 -5.03 17.82
N TRP A 73 -8.32 -4.26 17.49
CA TRP A 73 -9.49 -4.75 16.79
C TRP A 73 -9.16 -5.35 15.42
N LEU A 74 -8.27 -4.73 14.65
CA LEU A 74 -7.80 -5.30 13.38
C LEU A 74 -7.09 -6.63 13.56
N LEU A 75 -6.31 -6.78 14.62
CA LEU A 75 -5.52 -7.97 14.90
C LEU A 75 -6.39 -9.10 15.44
N ASP A 76 -7.19 -8.82 16.48
CA ASP A 76 -7.87 -9.82 17.27
C ASP A 76 -9.25 -10.19 16.68
N TYR A 77 -10.01 -9.21 16.26
CA TYR A 77 -11.36 -9.42 15.74
C TYR A 77 -11.38 -9.67 14.23
N LYS A 78 -10.70 -8.86 13.45
CA LYS A 78 -10.61 -9.04 11.98
C LYS A 78 -9.58 -10.07 11.55
N LYS A 79 -8.73 -10.56 12.46
CA LYS A 79 -7.68 -11.57 12.17
C LYS A 79 -6.73 -11.17 11.04
N HIS A 80 -6.48 -9.88 10.88
CA HIS A 80 -5.52 -9.40 9.90
C HIS A 80 -4.08 -9.76 10.29
N THR A 81 -3.22 -9.96 9.28
CA THR A 81 -1.78 -10.12 9.52
C THR A 81 -1.18 -8.83 10.09
N ARG A 82 -0.12 -8.95 10.88
CA ARG A 82 0.60 -7.79 11.47
C ARG A 82 1.01 -6.76 10.40
N SER A 83 1.46 -7.24 9.23
CA SER A 83 1.81 -6.37 8.10
C SER A 83 0.59 -5.59 7.57
N THR A 84 -0.56 -6.25 7.46
CA THR A 84 -1.81 -5.60 7.03
C THR A 84 -2.27 -4.56 8.05
N VAL A 85 -2.19 -4.89 9.36
CA VAL A 85 -2.51 -3.94 10.44
C VAL A 85 -1.61 -2.70 10.35
N ASN A 86 -0.29 -2.89 10.18
CA ASN A 86 0.65 -1.79 10.02
C ASN A 86 0.33 -0.91 8.81
N ASN A 87 -0.03 -1.50 7.68
CA ASN A 87 -0.44 -0.74 6.49
C ASN A 87 -1.70 0.10 6.74
N ARG A 88 -2.68 -0.45 7.51
CA ARG A 88 -3.90 0.29 7.88
C ARG A 88 -3.59 1.45 8.84
N LEU A 89 -2.72 1.22 9.83
CA LEU A 89 -2.26 2.28 10.74
C LEU A 89 -1.49 3.38 9.98
N ALA A 90 -0.60 2.99 9.06
CA ALA A 90 0.16 3.92 8.24
C ALA A 90 -0.76 4.84 7.43
N ALA A 91 -1.87 4.30 6.90
CA ALA A 91 -2.85 5.09 6.17
C ALA A 91 -3.50 6.17 7.05
N ILE A 92 -3.89 5.84 8.28
CA ILE A 92 -4.50 6.81 9.22
C ILE A 92 -3.47 7.87 9.64
N LYS A 93 -2.27 7.45 10.03
CA LYS A 93 -1.18 8.38 10.42
C LYS A 93 -0.82 9.34 9.29
N SER A 94 -0.73 8.83 8.05
CA SER A 94 -0.44 9.66 6.87
C SER A 94 -1.57 10.66 6.60
N TYR A 95 -2.83 10.26 6.74
CA TYR A 95 -3.98 11.14 6.60
C TYR A 95 -3.98 12.24 7.64
N VAL A 96 -3.77 11.92 8.92
CA VAL A 96 -3.73 12.94 9.99
C VAL A 96 -2.51 13.85 9.85
N ARG A 97 -1.35 13.31 9.42
CA ARG A 97 -0.18 14.13 9.06
C ARG A 97 -0.53 15.14 7.97
N TYR A 98 -1.19 14.70 6.91
CA TYR A 98 -1.67 15.59 5.85
C TYR A 98 -2.60 16.67 6.41
N ALA A 99 -3.60 16.29 7.21
CA ALA A 99 -4.55 17.23 7.82
C ALA A 99 -3.82 18.25 8.72
N SER A 100 -2.84 17.81 9.51
CA SER A 100 -2.05 18.69 10.40
C SER A 100 -1.14 19.64 9.63
N SER A 101 -0.70 19.30 8.42
CA SER A 101 0.03 20.20 7.53
C SER A 101 -0.84 21.29 6.92
N ARG A 102 -2.16 21.07 6.84
CA ARG A 102 -3.14 22.05 6.35
C ARG A 102 -3.77 22.86 7.47
N ASP A 103 -3.73 22.36 8.70
CA ASP A 103 -4.28 23.02 9.86
C ASP A 103 -3.41 22.78 11.11
N VAL A 104 -2.74 23.83 11.55
CA VAL A 104 -1.83 23.78 12.70
C VAL A 104 -2.56 23.36 14.00
N SER A 105 -3.86 23.61 14.13
CA SER A 105 -4.62 23.18 15.31
C SER A 105 -4.67 21.66 15.49
N LEU A 106 -4.41 20.89 14.43
CA LEU A 106 -4.40 19.42 14.44
C LEU A 106 -3.02 18.81 14.78
N GLN A 107 -1.99 19.63 15.03
CA GLN A 107 -0.64 19.14 15.35
C GLN A 107 -0.62 18.26 16.61
N GLN A 108 -1.38 18.61 17.64
CA GLN A 108 -1.45 17.83 18.88
C GLN A 108 -2.06 16.44 18.62
N VAL A 109 -3.09 16.35 17.77
CA VAL A 109 -3.69 15.08 17.37
C VAL A 109 -2.66 14.23 16.61
N TYR A 110 -1.95 14.83 15.65
CA TYR A 110 -0.92 14.12 14.88
C TYR A 110 0.19 13.59 15.81
N LEU A 111 0.73 14.39 16.72
CA LEU A 111 1.76 13.97 17.66
C LEU A 111 1.27 12.81 18.53
N SER A 112 0.07 12.92 19.10
CA SER A 112 -0.54 11.88 19.94
C SER A 112 -0.63 10.52 19.23
N ILE A 113 -1.12 10.48 17.99
CA ILE A 113 -1.28 9.21 17.27
C ILE A 113 0.03 8.67 16.68
N THR A 114 1.04 9.51 16.50
CA THR A 114 2.35 9.09 15.98
C THR A 114 3.00 8.07 16.91
N ASP A 115 2.79 8.19 18.22
CA ASP A 115 3.36 7.31 19.24
C ASP A 115 2.69 5.92 19.29
N VAL A 116 1.55 5.69 18.63
CA VAL A 116 0.96 4.36 18.52
C VAL A 116 1.94 3.43 17.78
N PRO A 117 2.46 2.38 18.43
CA PRO A 117 3.53 1.58 17.83
C PRO A 117 3.02 0.67 16.72
N PHE A 118 3.82 0.52 15.67
CA PHE A 118 3.63 -0.55 14.69
C PHE A 118 3.94 -1.92 15.32
N LEU A 119 3.25 -2.94 14.84
CA LEU A 119 3.50 -4.32 15.25
C LEU A 119 4.82 -4.83 14.66
N ARG A 120 5.60 -5.53 15.45
CA ARG A 120 6.81 -6.20 14.95
C ARG A 120 6.40 -7.30 13.96
N VAL A 121 6.93 -7.21 12.74
CA VAL A 121 6.73 -8.20 11.67
C VAL A 121 7.99 -9.01 11.50
N GLU A 122 7.91 -10.32 11.68
CA GLU A 122 9.01 -11.22 11.38
C GLU A 122 9.18 -11.35 9.87
N LYS A 123 10.38 -11.10 9.39
CA LYS A 123 10.75 -11.35 7.99
C LYS A 123 10.99 -12.85 7.82
N LYS A 124 10.02 -13.56 7.25
CA LYS A 124 10.25 -14.95 6.84
C LYS A 124 11.15 -14.95 5.61
N MET A 125 12.24 -15.72 5.66
CA MET A 125 13.00 -16.03 4.45
C MET A 125 12.08 -16.73 3.46
N ARG A 126 12.09 -16.25 2.23
CA ARG A 126 11.37 -16.94 1.14
C ARG A 126 12.25 -18.11 0.67
N PRO A 127 11.64 -19.26 0.36
CA PRO A 127 12.38 -20.35 -0.26
C PRO A 127 12.96 -19.86 -1.60
N ILE A 128 14.21 -20.19 -1.86
CA ILE A 128 14.90 -19.93 -3.13
C ILE A 128 15.08 -21.24 -3.87
N ILE A 129 15.08 -21.17 -5.19
CA ILE A 129 15.35 -22.32 -6.04
C ILE A 129 16.88 -22.43 -6.13
N GLU A 130 17.45 -23.40 -5.41
CA GLU A 130 18.90 -23.60 -5.36
C GLU A 130 19.40 -24.58 -6.44
N GLU A 131 18.57 -25.58 -6.78
CA GLU A 131 18.96 -26.64 -7.70
C GLU A 131 18.49 -26.37 -9.14
N ARG A 132 19.42 -26.62 -10.09
CA ARG A 132 19.10 -26.50 -11.52
C ARG A 132 17.99 -27.47 -11.98
N SER A 133 17.91 -28.66 -11.36
CA SER A 133 16.84 -29.65 -11.62
C SER A 133 15.46 -29.08 -11.28
N THR A 134 15.34 -28.44 -10.13
CA THR A 134 14.11 -27.78 -9.67
C THR A 134 13.74 -26.61 -10.58
N LEU A 135 14.73 -25.79 -10.97
CA LEU A 135 14.50 -24.70 -11.91
C LEU A 135 14.00 -25.24 -13.27
N LYS A 136 14.65 -26.29 -13.81
CA LYS A 136 14.25 -26.89 -15.06
C LYS A 136 12.83 -27.43 -14.98
N ALA A 137 12.49 -28.18 -13.92
CA ALA A 137 11.13 -28.70 -13.72
C ALA A 137 10.09 -27.57 -13.64
N PHE A 138 10.46 -26.42 -13.04
CA PHE A 138 9.60 -25.25 -12.95
C PHE A 138 9.37 -24.58 -14.32
N LEU A 139 10.40 -24.47 -15.15
CA LEU A 139 10.31 -23.91 -16.50
C LEU A 139 9.60 -24.85 -17.48
N ASP A 140 9.69 -26.16 -17.28
CA ASP A 140 9.04 -27.20 -18.09
C ASP A 140 7.58 -27.48 -17.66
N ALA A 141 7.13 -26.94 -16.52
CA ALA A 141 5.80 -27.19 -15.99
C ALA A 141 4.63 -26.66 -16.85
N PRO A 142 4.74 -25.53 -17.58
CA PRO A 142 3.65 -25.07 -18.45
C PRO A 142 3.39 -26.07 -19.58
N PRO A 143 2.12 -26.35 -19.93
CA PRO A 143 1.78 -27.32 -20.96
C PRO A 143 2.24 -26.88 -22.36
N ASN A 144 2.45 -27.83 -23.27
CA ASN A 144 2.84 -27.52 -24.66
C ASN A 144 1.64 -26.99 -25.47
N THR A 145 1.20 -25.79 -25.13
CA THR A 145 0.14 -25.03 -25.77
C THR A 145 0.62 -23.61 -26.06
N ARG A 146 -0.09 -22.84 -26.87
CA ARG A 146 0.24 -21.43 -27.13
C ARG A 146 0.33 -20.61 -25.83
N THR A 147 -0.56 -20.88 -24.88
CA THR A 147 -0.51 -20.22 -23.55
C THR A 147 0.68 -20.70 -22.74
N GLY A 148 0.98 -21.99 -22.74
CA GLY A 148 2.13 -22.54 -22.03
C GLY A 148 3.47 -22.04 -22.57
N CYS A 149 3.62 -21.93 -23.92
CA CYS A 149 4.82 -21.31 -24.50
C CYS A 149 5.01 -19.86 -24.03
N ARG A 150 3.94 -19.07 -23.94
CA ARG A 150 3.98 -17.72 -23.37
C ARG A 150 4.41 -17.76 -21.91
N ASP A 151 3.84 -18.65 -21.13
CA ASP A 151 4.10 -18.75 -19.68
C ASP A 151 5.56 -19.18 -19.43
N THR A 152 6.09 -20.14 -20.19
CA THR A 152 7.52 -20.51 -20.14
C THR A 152 8.43 -19.34 -20.48
N MET A 153 8.12 -18.57 -21.53
CA MET A 153 8.87 -17.38 -21.90
C MET A 153 8.86 -16.33 -20.76
N MET A 154 7.69 -16.08 -20.17
CA MET A 154 7.58 -15.15 -19.04
C MET A 154 8.40 -15.58 -17.84
N LEU A 155 8.37 -16.87 -17.50
CA LEU A 155 9.17 -17.44 -16.40
C LEU A 155 10.67 -17.33 -16.69
N SER A 156 11.10 -17.63 -17.92
CA SER A 156 12.52 -17.49 -18.34
C SER A 156 13.00 -16.05 -18.24
N VAL A 157 12.20 -15.08 -18.74
CA VAL A 157 12.56 -13.65 -18.65
C VAL A 157 12.64 -13.20 -17.19
N LEU A 158 11.70 -13.60 -16.32
CA LEU A 158 11.77 -13.29 -14.89
C LEU A 158 13.00 -13.85 -14.23
N PHE A 159 13.37 -15.08 -14.56
CA PHE A 159 14.55 -15.74 -14.00
C PHE A 159 15.86 -15.09 -14.46
N ASP A 160 16.00 -14.86 -15.77
CA ASP A 160 17.24 -14.35 -16.36
C ASP A 160 17.50 -12.87 -16.02
N THR A 161 16.42 -12.07 -15.94
CA THR A 161 16.55 -10.62 -15.77
C THR A 161 16.28 -10.14 -14.34
N MET A 162 15.71 -10.98 -13.48
CA MET A 162 15.32 -10.63 -12.09
C MET A 162 14.36 -9.42 -12.00
N ILE A 163 13.65 -9.10 -13.07
CA ILE A 163 12.67 -8.01 -13.08
C ILE A 163 11.45 -8.34 -12.23
N ARG A 164 10.71 -7.32 -11.82
CA ARG A 164 9.46 -7.53 -11.07
C ARG A 164 8.34 -7.97 -12.01
N ALA A 165 7.38 -8.76 -11.49
CA ALA A 165 6.22 -9.18 -12.25
C ALA A 165 5.43 -7.98 -12.86
N ASP A 166 5.29 -6.89 -12.10
CA ASP A 166 4.65 -5.66 -12.61
C ASP A 166 5.46 -5.01 -13.76
N GLU A 167 6.78 -5.15 -13.79
CA GLU A 167 7.64 -4.66 -14.88
C GLU A 167 7.48 -5.55 -16.11
N LEU A 168 7.46 -6.87 -15.94
CA LEU A 168 7.27 -7.82 -17.05
C LEU A 168 5.95 -7.60 -17.79
N ILE A 169 4.83 -7.48 -17.08
CA ILE A 169 3.50 -7.33 -17.72
C ILE A 169 3.31 -5.99 -18.42
N ASN A 170 4.17 -5.01 -18.14
CA ASN A 170 4.14 -3.69 -18.77
C ASN A 170 5.12 -3.55 -19.95
N ILE A 171 5.91 -4.59 -20.29
CA ILE A 171 6.78 -4.58 -21.47
C ILE A 171 5.92 -4.46 -22.74
N GLN A 172 6.29 -3.51 -23.60
CA GLN A 172 5.68 -3.30 -24.91
C GLN A 172 6.62 -3.77 -26.01
N LEU A 173 6.08 -4.11 -27.19
CA LEU A 173 6.90 -4.55 -28.32
C LEU A 173 8.00 -3.56 -28.71
N LYS A 174 7.77 -2.27 -28.54
CA LYS A 174 8.78 -1.21 -28.79
C LYS A 174 9.96 -1.24 -27.81
N ASP A 175 9.78 -1.86 -26.65
CA ASP A 175 10.80 -1.98 -25.59
C ASP A 175 11.70 -3.22 -25.83
N VAL A 176 11.37 -4.07 -26.82
CA VAL A 176 12.09 -5.31 -27.16
C VAL A 176 12.93 -5.09 -28.41
N ASN A 177 14.25 -5.11 -28.30
CA ASN A 177 15.20 -4.87 -29.40
C ASN A 177 15.98 -6.14 -29.73
N LEU A 178 15.45 -6.94 -30.68
CA LEU A 178 16.08 -8.21 -31.12
C LEU A 178 16.98 -8.06 -32.36
N LYS A 179 16.89 -6.94 -33.10
CA LYS A 179 17.59 -6.73 -34.39
C LYS A 179 18.90 -5.96 -34.23
N VAL A 180 19.54 -6.07 -33.07
CA VAL A 180 20.81 -5.41 -32.76
C VAL A 180 21.88 -6.45 -32.40
N ALA A 181 23.17 -6.08 -32.48
CA ALA A 181 24.26 -7.00 -32.18
C ALA A 181 24.20 -7.60 -30.79
N ALA A 182 23.69 -6.86 -29.81
CA ALA A 182 23.41 -7.35 -28.45
C ALA A 182 21.91 -7.11 -28.14
N PRO A 183 21.03 -8.12 -28.31
CA PRO A 183 19.61 -7.99 -28.03
C PRO A 183 19.33 -7.58 -26.58
N TYR A 184 18.38 -6.68 -26.37
CA TYR A 184 17.99 -6.21 -25.04
C TYR A 184 16.49 -5.91 -24.92
N ILE A 185 16.03 -5.84 -23.68
CA ILE A 185 14.68 -5.37 -23.32
C ILE A 185 14.83 -4.14 -22.44
N LEU A 186 14.17 -3.05 -22.80
CA LEU A 186 14.12 -1.84 -21.98
C LEU A 186 13.08 -2.01 -20.88
N ILE A 187 13.50 -1.94 -19.61
CA ILE A 187 12.63 -2.13 -18.45
C ILE A 187 12.34 -0.76 -17.81
N LYS A 188 11.07 -0.40 -17.72
CA LYS A 188 10.63 0.81 -17.02
C LYS A 188 10.36 0.49 -15.55
N GLY A 189 11.29 0.81 -14.68
CA GLY A 189 11.21 0.60 -13.24
C GLY A 189 10.31 1.61 -12.52
N LYS A 190 10.08 1.36 -11.23
CA LYS A 190 9.35 2.28 -10.36
C LYS A 190 10.08 3.62 -10.25
N GLY A 191 9.36 4.73 -10.57
CA GLY A 191 9.93 6.08 -10.52
C GLY A 191 10.62 6.52 -11.80
N ASN A 192 10.24 5.95 -12.96
CA ASN A 192 10.78 6.28 -14.28
C ASN A 192 12.29 6.07 -14.42
N LYS A 193 12.85 5.12 -13.64
CA LYS A 193 14.24 4.66 -13.80
C LYS A 193 14.26 3.61 -14.89
N GLU A 194 15.02 3.91 -15.93
CA GLU A 194 15.36 2.98 -17.02
C GLU A 194 16.60 2.16 -16.65
#